data_b3fedbf5834b0711ce86b59ca58b8b96
#
_entry.id   b3fedbf5834b0711ce86b59ca58b8b96
#
_cell.length_a   1.000
_cell.length_b   1.000
_cell.length_c   1.000
_cell.angle_alpha   90.00
_cell.angle_beta   90.00
_cell.angle_gamma   90.00
#
_symmetry.space_group_name_H-M   'P 1'
#
loop_
_entity.id
_entity.type
_entity.pdbx_description
1 polymer ?
#
loop_
_entity_poly.entity_id
_entity_poly.type
_entity_poly.pdbx_seq_one_letter_code
_entity_poly.pdbx_strand_id
1 'polypeptide(L)'
;KVCDKDLIWLIEKIVKSYEKEKGKGIPLGNVTSQLFANIYLNELDHFIKQKLKIKHYIRYCDDFVILGEDKNDLFLTAHKINEFLKCNLNLSIHSDKIIIRKYRQGIDFLGYVILPYHRVLRTRTKRRIFRKINKNNNQSTQSYLGILRHCNSYEIRKKLLEIVK
;
A
#
# COMPACT_ATOMS: atom_id res chain seq x y z
N LYS A 1 -15.96 9.94 -18.69
CA LYS A 1 -17.22 10.20 -17.94
C LYS A 1 -18.11 8.97 -18.09
N VAL A 2 -18.62 8.45 -16.99
CA VAL A 2 -19.64 7.40 -16.99
C VAL A 2 -21.00 8.09 -17.19
N CYS A 3 -21.71 7.75 -18.25
CA CYS A 3 -23.02 8.36 -18.60
C CYS A 3 -24.20 7.42 -18.32
N ASP A 4 -23.93 6.16 -18.00
CA ASP A 4 -24.95 5.14 -17.72
C ASP A 4 -25.58 5.39 -16.34
N LYS A 5 -26.90 5.64 -16.34
CA LYS A 5 -27.64 5.98 -15.12
C LYS A 5 -27.76 4.78 -14.16
N ASP A 6 -27.87 3.57 -14.67
CA ASP A 6 -28.00 2.35 -13.86
C ASP A 6 -26.68 2.03 -13.17
N LEU A 7 -25.56 2.24 -13.87
CA LEU A 7 -24.23 2.09 -13.29
C LEU A 7 -23.97 3.15 -12.23
N ILE A 8 -24.35 4.40 -12.45
CA ILE A 8 -24.21 5.47 -11.44
C ILE A 8 -25.04 5.13 -10.20
N TRP A 9 -26.28 4.70 -10.38
CA TRP A 9 -27.14 4.26 -9.28
C TRP A 9 -26.53 3.10 -8.49
N LEU A 10 -25.97 2.10 -9.18
CA LEU A 10 -25.29 0.98 -8.53
C LEU A 10 -24.08 1.43 -7.71
N ILE A 11 -23.25 2.31 -8.28
CA ILE A 11 -22.09 2.90 -7.59
C ILE A 11 -22.54 3.63 -6.32
N GLU A 12 -23.57 4.45 -6.41
CA GLU A 12 -24.12 5.15 -5.25
C GLU A 12 -24.61 4.19 -4.16
N LYS A 13 -25.30 3.12 -4.54
CA LYS A 13 -25.75 2.07 -3.60
C LYS A 13 -24.57 1.42 -2.90
N ILE A 14 -23.51 1.09 -3.63
CA ILE A 14 -22.30 0.47 -3.06
C ILE A 14 -21.60 1.44 -2.11
N VAL A 15 -21.40 2.70 -2.50
CA VAL A 15 -20.72 3.70 -1.68
C VAL A 15 -21.54 4.00 -0.41
N LYS A 16 -22.87 4.12 -0.52
CA LYS A 16 -23.79 4.36 0.62
C LYS A 16 -24.01 3.14 1.51
N SER A 17 -23.59 1.94 1.10
CA SER A 17 -23.78 0.70 1.89
C SER A 17 -22.93 0.65 3.16
N TYR A 18 -21.94 1.52 3.32
CA TYR A 18 -21.04 1.57 4.47
C TYR A 18 -20.65 3.01 4.81
N GLU A 19 -20.86 3.36 6.06
CA GLU A 19 -20.40 4.63 6.63
C GLU A 19 -19.63 4.33 7.92
N LYS A 20 -18.39 4.78 8.00
CA LYS A 20 -17.63 4.77 9.26
C LYS A 20 -18.02 5.96 10.14
N GLU A 21 -18.25 7.09 9.51
CA GLU A 21 -18.82 8.32 10.05
C GLU A 21 -19.88 8.78 9.05
N LYS A 22 -20.86 9.57 9.48
CA LYS A 22 -21.94 10.05 8.63
C LYS A 22 -21.39 10.68 7.33
N GLY A 23 -21.71 10.10 6.19
CA GLY A 23 -21.26 10.53 4.87
C GLY A 23 -19.79 10.23 4.54
N LYS A 24 -19.08 9.41 5.35
CA LYS A 24 -17.66 9.09 5.13
C LYS A 24 -17.40 7.60 5.30
N GLY A 25 -16.73 7.01 4.34
CA GLY A 25 -16.26 5.63 4.40
C GLY A 25 -16.42 4.89 3.08
N ILE A 26 -15.71 3.79 2.96
CA ILE A 26 -15.82 2.84 1.86
C ILE A 26 -15.89 1.44 2.49
N PRO A 27 -16.78 0.55 2.03
CA PRO A 27 -16.90 -0.79 2.59
C PRO A 27 -15.59 -1.55 2.51
N LEU A 28 -15.11 -2.06 3.65
CA LEU A 28 -13.88 -2.84 3.72
C LEU A 28 -14.15 -4.28 3.24
N GLY A 29 -13.20 -4.81 2.46
CA GLY A 29 -13.26 -6.20 1.96
C GLY A 29 -13.90 -6.37 0.58
N ASN A 30 -14.53 -5.37 0.02
CA ASN A 30 -15.05 -5.41 -1.35
C ASN A 30 -13.95 -5.08 -2.38
N VAL A 31 -13.94 -5.82 -3.50
CA VAL A 31 -13.02 -5.53 -4.63
C VAL A 31 -13.28 -4.12 -5.21
N THR A 32 -14.56 -3.71 -5.25
CA THR A 32 -14.98 -2.39 -5.70
C THR A 32 -14.39 -1.25 -4.87
N SER A 33 -14.14 -1.47 -3.57
CA SER A 33 -13.54 -0.46 -2.69
C SER A 33 -12.11 -0.11 -3.08
N GLN A 34 -11.34 -1.09 -3.54
CA GLN A 34 -9.98 -0.84 -4.08
C GLN A 34 -10.04 -0.01 -5.36
N LEU A 35 -11.01 -0.31 -6.23
CA LEU A 35 -11.23 0.46 -7.47
C LEU A 35 -11.60 1.91 -7.14
N PHE A 36 -12.57 2.13 -6.25
CA PHE A 36 -13.01 3.47 -5.87
C PHE A 36 -11.91 4.25 -5.15
N ALA A 37 -11.15 3.63 -4.27
CA ALA A 37 -9.99 4.26 -3.64
C ALA A 37 -8.94 4.68 -4.68
N ASN A 38 -8.68 3.85 -5.69
CA ASN A 38 -7.74 4.18 -6.75
C ASN A 38 -8.25 5.31 -7.65
N ILE A 39 -9.53 5.33 -7.99
CA ILE A 39 -10.15 6.44 -8.76
C ILE A 39 -10.08 7.74 -7.94
N TYR A 40 -10.41 7.69 -6.66
CA TYR A 40 -10.40 8.85 -5.78
C TYR A 40 -9.00 9.43 -5.60
N LEU A 41 -8.00 8.58 -5.36
CA LEU A 41 -6.60 8.98 -5.19
C LEU A 41 -5.87 9.26 -6.51
N ASN A 42 -6.51 9.07 -7.66
CA ASN A 42 -5.94 9.49 -8.95
C ASN A 42 -5.68 11.00 -9.01
N GLU A 43 -6.51 11.80 -8.34
CA GLU A 43 -6.27 13.25 -8.20
C GLU A 43 -4.94 13.56 -7.49
N LEU A 44 -4.60 12.75 -6.48
CA LEU A 44 -3.29 12.82 -5.80
C LEU A 44 -2.16 12.47 -6.76
N ASP A 45 -2.33 11.42 -7.59
CA ASP A 45 -1.33 11.03 -8.58
C ASP A 45 -1.07 12.16 -9.59
N HIS A 46 -2.12 12.81 -10.08
CA HIS A 46 -2.02 13.98 -10.95
C HIS A 46 -1.32 15.16 -10.27
N PHE A 47 -1.67 15.46 -9.02
CA PHE A 47 -1.01 16.51 -8.26
C PHE A 47 0.50 16.24 -8.11
N ILE A 48 0.89 15.05 -7.70
CA ILE A 48 2.29 14.67 -7.48
C ILE A 48 3.07 14.67 -8.80
N LYS A 49 2.50 14.11 -9.87
CA LYS A 49 3.20 13.97 -11.14
C LYS A 49 3.22 15.24 -11.96
N GLN A 50 2.11 15.98 -12.02
CA GLN A 50 1.95 17.12 -12.93
C GLN A 50 2.25 18.46 -12.24
N LYS A 51 1.82 18.65 -10.98
CA LYS A 51 2.03 19.91 -10.26
C LYS A 51 3.35 19.92 -9.52
N LEU A 52 3.65 18.89 -8.73
CA LEU A 52 4.91 18.79 -8.00
C LEU A 52 6.05 18.27 -8.89
N LYS A 53 5.76 17.69 -10.05
CA LYS A 53 6.73 17.15 -11.03
C LYS A 53 7.70 16.12 -10.42
N ILE A 54 7.24 15.35 -9.46
CA ILE A 54 8.08 14.36 -8.78
C ILE A 54 8.35 13.19 -9.72
N LYS A 55 9.63 12.95 -10.00
CA LYS A 55 10.09 11.92 -10.94
C LYS A 55 9.84 10.51 -10.40
N HIS A 56 10.26 10.26 -9.16
CA HIS A 56 10.25 8.94 -8.54
C HIS A 56 9.13 8.83 -7.52
N TYR A 57 7.97 8.42 -7.97
CA TYR A 57 6.75 8.22 -7.21
C TYR A 57 6.10 6.90 -7.59
N ILE A 58 5.69 6.13 -6.61
CA ILE A 58 4.88 4.91 -6.76
C ILE A 58 3.81 4.86 -5.67
N ARG A 59 2.60 4.46 -6.02
CA ARG A 59 1.49 4.24 -5.10
C ARG A 59 0.88 2.86 -5.32
N TYR A 60 0.47 2.26 -4.23
CA TYR A 60 -0.36 1.06 -4.21
C TYR A 60 -1.48 1.27 -3.18
N CYS A 61 -2.71 1.41 -3.65
CA CYS A 61 -3.87 1.82 -2.84
C CYS A 61 -3.58 3.14 -2.09
N ASP A 62 -3.55 3.10 -0.77
CA ASP A 62 -3.28 4.22 0.14
C ASP A 62 -1.79 4.38 0.51
N ASP A 63 -0.98 3.35 0.28
CA ASP A 63 0.45 3.41 0.53
C ASP A 63 1.20 3.99 -0.68
N PHE A 64 2.09 4.95 -0.45
CA PHE A 64 2.95 5.49 -1.51
C PHE A 64 4.38 5.79 -1.04
N VAL A 65 5.28 5.81 -2.00
CA VAL A 65 6.71 6.10 -1.80
C VAL A 65 7.16 7.17 -2.78
N ILE A 66 7.92 8.11 -2.27
CA ILE A 66 8.61 9.15 -3.03
C ILE A 66 10.11 9.05 -2.76
N LEU A 67 10.91 9.13 -3.83
CA LEU A 67 12.37 9.23 -3.70
C LEU A 67 12.81 10.64 -4.09
N GLY A 68 13.67 11.22 -3.28
CA GLY A 68 14.29 12.52 -3.51
C GLY A 68 15.70 12.54 -2.95
N GLU A 69 16.49 13.51 -3.36
CA GLU A 69 17.89 13.63 -2.97
C GLU A 69 18.03 14.34 -1.63
N ASP A 70 17.26 15.40 -1.40
CA ASP A 70 17.29 16.16 -0.16
C ASP A 70 16.14 15.80 0.80
N LYS A 71 16.51 15.70 2.08
CA LYS A 71 15.55 15.41 3.14
C LYS A 71 14.57 16.58 3.37
N ASN A 72 15.01 17.81 3.26
CA ASN A 72 14.19 18.99 3.48
C ASN A 72 13.16 19.13 2.36
N ASP A 73 13.53 18.85 1.11
CA ASP A 73 12.62 18.83 -0.02
C ASP A 73 11.54 17.76 0.13
N LEU A 74 11.91 16.59 0.66
CA LEU A 74 10.94 15.53 0.96
C LEU A 74 9.98 15.95 2.08
N PHE A 75 10.45 16.68 3.09
CA PHE A 75 9.60 17.23 4.14
C PHE A 75 8.60 18.26 3.60
N LEU A 76 9.08 19.21 2.80
CA LEU A 76 8.23 20.20 2.12
C LEU A 76 7.21 19.54 1.19
N THR A 77 7.65 18.51 0.47
CA THR A 77 6.77 17.72 -0.40
C THR A 77 5.68 17.01 0.40
N ALA A 78 6.01 16.38 1.51
CA ALA A 78 5.03 15.72 2.38
C ALA A 78 4.00 16.73 2.94
N HIS A 79 4.44 17.95 3.28
CA HIS A 79 3.54 19.03 3.73
C HIS A 79 2.58 19.45 2.62
N LYS A 80 3.09 19.74 1.41
CA LYS A 80 2.26 20.10 0.24
C LYS A 80 1.25 19.02 -0.12
N ILE A 81 1.64 17.73 -0.04
CA ILE A 81 0.74 16.60 -0.27
C ILE A 81 -0.35 16.56 0.79
N ASN A 82 -0.02 16.75 2.06
CA ASN A 82 -1.01 16.73 3.14
C ASN A 82 -1.99 17.91 3.03
N GLU A 83 -1.55 19.08 2.63
CA GLU A 83 -2.42 20.23 2.35
C GLU A 83 -3.37 19.93 1.17
N PHE A 84 -2.83 19.40 0.06
CA PHE A 84 -3.65 19.00 -1.07
C PHE A 84 -4.72 17.97 -0.69
N LEU A 85 -4.34 16.94 0.06
CA LEU A 85 -5.27 15.90 0.54
C LEU A 85 -6.39 16.50 1.40
N LYS A 86 -6.06 17.43 2.30
CA LYS A 86 -7.05 18.10 3.16
C LYS A 86 -7.99 18.99 2.35
N CYS A 87 -7.46 19.82 1.48
CA CYS A 87 -8.25 20.82 0.76
C CYS A 87 -9.10 20.22 -0.37
N ASN A 88 -8.59 19.21 -1.08
CA ASN A 88 -9.22 18.68 -2.29
C ASN A 88 -9.93 17.35 -2.09
N LEU A 89 -9.43 16.52 -1.15
CA LEU A 89 -9.92 15.15 -0.97
C LEU A 89 -10.49 14.87 0.43
N ASN A 90 -10.53 15.87 1.31
CA ASN A 90 -10.94 15.69 2.72
C ASN A 90 -10.23 14.50 3.41
N LEU A 91 -8.99 14.25 3.03
CA LEU A 91 -8.11 13.22 3.59
C LEU A 91 -6.95 13.86 4.34
N SER A 92 -6.33 13.11 5.24
CA SER A 92 -5.10 13.54 5.92
C SER A 92 -4.11 12.40 6.04
N ILE A 93 -2.83 12.72 5.96
CA ILE A 93 -1.78 11.76 6.25
C ILE A 93 -1.62 11.67 7.76
N HIS A 94 -1.58 10.45 8.30
CA HIS A 94 -1.19 10.26 9.70
C HIS A 94 0.29 10.63 9.89
N SER A 95 0.57 11.62 10.75
CA SER A 95 1.94 12.08 11.06
C SER A 95 2.89 10.94 11.40
N ASP A 96 2.42 10.01 12.23
CA ASP A 96 3.20 8.86 12.71
C ASP A 96 3.54 7.84 11.62
N LYS A 97 2.91 7.94 10.45
CA LYS A 97 3.14 7.06 9.30
C LYS A 97 4.06 7.68 8.25
N ILE A 98 4.43 8.96 8.39
CA ILE A 98 5.41 9.60 7.51
C ILE A 98 6.81 9.19 7.95
N ILE A 99 7.49 8.42 7.10
CA ILE A 99 8.84 7.94 7.40
C ILE A 99 9.79 8.44 6.32
N ILE A 100 10.70 9.33 6.68
CA ILE A 100 11.78 9.81 5.82
C ILE A 100 13.09 9.16 6.28
N ARG A 101 13.72 8.40 5.39
CA ARG A 101 14.98 7.69 5.70
C ARG A 101 15.88 7.59 4.46
N LYS A 102 17.15 7.33 4.69
CA LYS A 102 18.09 7.06 3.60
C LYS A 102 17.74 5.74 2.93
N TYR A 103 17.84 5.67 1.59
CA TYR A 103 17.54 4.47 0.82
C TYR A 103 18.31 3.23 1.28
N ARG A 104 19.56 3.40 1.70
CA ARG A 104 20.40 2.32 2.25
C ARG A 104 19.84 1.67 3.53
N GLN A 105 18.97 2.35 4.26
CA GLN A 105 18.31 1.81 5.46
C GLN A 105 17.13 0.90 5.12
N GLY A 106 16.76 0.79 3.83
CA GLY A 106 15.66 0.01 3.34
C GLY A 106 14.32 0.74 3.46
N ILE A 107 13.48 0.57 2.43
CA ILE A 107 12.13 1.11 2.35
C ILE A 107 11.16 -0.03 2.60
N ASP A 108 10.33 0.13 3.64
CA ASP A 108 9.26 -0.81 3.95
C ASP A 108 8.05 -0.51 3.05
N PHE A 109 7.77 -1.41 2.10
CA PHE A 109 6.66 -1.26 1.16
C PHE A 109 6.07 -2.62 0.79
N LEU A 110 4.77 -2.74 0.84
CA LEU A 110 3.99 -3.95 0.49
C LEU A 110 4.45 -5.24 1.19
N GLY A 111 4.90 -5.12 2.43
CA GLY A 111 5.34 -6.29 3.22
C GLY A 111 6.78 -6.73 3.00
N TYR A 112 7.52 -5.99 2.17
CA TYR A 112 8.95 -6.17 1.93
C TYR A 112 9.74 -4.97 2.44
N VAL A 113 11.01 -5.18 2.74
CA VAL A 113 11.99 -4.13 2.91
C VAL A 113 12.87 -4.12 1.67
N ILE A 114 12.81 -3.02 0.92
CA ILE A 114 13.52 -2.83 -0.33
C ILE A 114 14.85 -2.15 0.00
N LEU A 115 15.93 -2.81 -0.30
CA LEU A 115 17.31 -2.35 -0.16
C LEU A 115 17.92 -2.06 -1.55
N PRO A 116 19.06 -1.38 -1.67
CA PRO A 116 19.65 -1.00 -2.96
C PRO A 116 19.83 -2.15 -3.96
N TYR A 117 20.20 -3.34 -3.48
CA TYR A 117 20.58 -4.47 -4.35
C TYR A 117 19.66 -5.69 -4.18
N HIS A 118 18.82 -5.72 -3.16
CA HIS A 118 17.94 -6.85 -2.90
C HIS A 118 16.73 -6.41 -2.08
N ARG A 119 15.75 -7.28 -1.98
CA ARG A 119 14.60 -7.10 -1.10
C ARG A 119 14.45 -8.30 -0.18
N VAL A 120 14.02 -8.04 1.05
CA VAL A 120 13.77 -9.06 2.07
C VAL A 120 12.36 -8.93 2.61
N LEU A 121 11.84 -9.98 3.21
CA LEU A 121 10.55 -9.91 3.89
C LEU A 121 10.64 -9.01 5.13
N ARG A 122 9.60 -8.22 5.34
CA ARG A 122 9.39 -7.48 6.59
C ARG A 122 9.37 -8.47 7.77
N THR A 123 10.04 -8.13 8.86
CA THR A 123 10.14 -8.99 10.06
C THR A 123 8.77 -9.42 10.60
N ARG A 124 7.78 -8.52 10.59
CA ARG A 124 6.40 -8.84 11.02
C ARG A 124 5.75 -9.88 10.10
N THR A 125 5.95 -9.79 8.78
CA THR A 125 5.46 -10.75 7.78
C THR A 125 6.14 -12.11 7.99
N LYS A 126 7.45 -12.12 8.17
CA LYS A 126 8.22 -13.34 8.47
C LYS A 126 7.69 -14.05 9.73
N ARG A 127 7.52 -13.32 10.84
CA ARG A 127 6.97 -13.88 12.10
C ARG A 127 5.56 -14.42 11.91
N ARG A 128 4.71 -13.73 11.15
CA ARG A 128 3.34 -14.19 10.83
C ARG A 128 3.34 -15.49 10.05
N ILE A 129 4.23 -15.65 9.07
CA ILE A 129 4.38 -16.87 8.28
C ILE A 129 4.70 -18.03 9.20
N PHE A 130 5.78 -17.96 9.98
CA PHE A 130 6.19 -19.04 10.89
C PHE A 130 5.13 -19.39 11.94
N ARG A 131 4.33 -18.41 12.40
CA ARG A 131 3.26 -18.68 13.36
C ARG A 131 2.06 -19.40 12.74
N LYS A 132 1.78 -19.20 11.46
CA LYS A 132 0.59 -19.72 10.77
C LYS A 132 0.85 -21.06 10.05
N ILE A 133 2.10 -21.44 9.84
CA ILE A 133 2.42 -22.70 9.17
C ILE A 133 2.34 -23.82 10.18
N ASN A 134 1.37 -24.72 9.97
CA ASN A 134 1.23 -26.01 10.61
C ASN A 134 1.34 -27.11 9.54
N LYS A 135 1.80 -28.30 9.94
CA LYS A 135 1.98 -29.49 9.05
C LYS A 135 0.75 -29.83 8.17
N ASN A 136 -0.45 -29.41 8.57
CA ASN A 136 -1.71 -29.79 7.90
C ASN A 136 -2.27 -28.72 6.95
N ASN A 137 -1.56 -27.60 6.66
CA ASN A 137 -2.13 -26.52 5.84
C ASN A 137 -1.32 -26.26 4.56
N ASN A 138 -1.45 -27.16 3.58
CA ASN A 138 -0.76 -27.09 2.30
C ASN A 138 -1.10 -25.82 1.50
N GLN A 139 -2.36 -25.32 1.51
CA GLN A 139 -2.73 -24.12 0.77
C GLN A 139 -2.03 -22.87 1.28
N SER A 140 -1.98 -22.69 2.61
CA SER A 140 -1.27 -21.57 3.22
C SER A 140 0.23 -21.63 2.93
N THR A 141 0.82 -22.81 2.91
CA THR A 141 2.25 -23.02 2.60
C THR A 141 2.56 -22.60 1.17
N GLN A 142 1.76 -23.04 0.19
CA GLN A 142 1.93 -22.65 -1.22
C GLN A 142 1.80 -21.13 -1.42
N SER A 143 0.82 -20.51 -0.79
CA SER A 143 0.65 -19.05 -0.81
C SER A 143 1.89 -18.33 -0.27
N TYR A 144 2.44 -18.79 0.84
CA TYR A 144 3.65 -18.19 1.44
C TYR A 144 4.89 -18.44 0.59
N LEU A 145 5.04 -19.62 0.00
CA LEU A 145 6.12 -19.89 -0.96
C LEU A 145 6.06 -18.95 -2.17
N GLY A 146 4.85 -18.62 -2.64
CA GLY A 146 4.63 -17.61 -3.69
C GLY A 146 5.21 -16.24 -3.28
N ILE A 147 4.89 -15.74 -2.08
CA ILE A 147 5.42 -14.47 -1.56
C ILE A 147 6.96 -14.50 -1.47
N LEU A 148 7.52 -15.63 -1.03
CA LEU A 148 8.97 -15.80 -0.88
C LEU A 148 9.76 -15.84 -2.20
N ARG A 149 9.10 -16.08 -3.34
CA ARG A 149 9.74 -16.01 -4.67
C ARG A 149 10.19 -14.59 -5.04
N HIS A 150 9.56 -13.59 -4.47
CA HIS A 150 9.79 -12.19 -4.79
C HIS A 150 10.83 -11.50 -3.90
N CYS A 151 11.59 -12.21 -3.08
CA CYS A 151 12.60 -11.63 -2.20
C CYS A 151 13.76 -12.59 -1.95
N ASN A 152 14.86 -12.09 -1.38
CA ASN A 152 15.95 -12.94 -0.89
C ASN A 152 15.47 -13.72 0.33
N SER A 153 15.13 -14.99 0.13
CA SER A 153 14.40 -15.81 1.09
C SER A 153 14.88 -17.25 1.18
N TYR A 154 16.06 -17.56 0.67
CA TYR A 154 16.58 -18.94 0.63
C TYR A 154 16.46 -19.63 2.00
N GLU A 155 17.03 -19.05 3.05
CA GLU A 155 16.99 -19.60 4.41
C GLU A 155 15.55 -19.76 4.95
N ILE A 156 14.67 -18.81 4.63
CA ILE A 156 13.28 -18.87 5.08
C ILE A 156 12.56 -20.01 4.38
N ARG A 157 12.78 -20.18 3.07
CA ARG A 157 12.17 -21.27 2.27
C ARG A 157 12.64 -22.63 2.75
N LYS A 158 13.94 -22.80 3.02
CA LYS A 158 14.51 -24.03 3.57
C LYS A 158 13.83 -24.42 4.87
N LYS A 159 13.76 -23.49 5.84
CA LYS A 159 13.09 -23.71 7.13
C LYS A 159 11.60 -24.05 7.00
N LEU A 160 10.89 -23.42 6.04
CA LEU A 160 9.49 -23.73 5.81
C LEU A 160 9.29 -25.14 5.26
N LEU A 161 10.13 -25.58 4.35
CA LEU A 161 10.06 -26.93 3.79
C LEU A 161 10.42 -28.02 4.81
N GLU A 162 11.26 -27.71 5.81
CA GLU A 162 11.57 -28.60 6.94
C GLU A 162 10.39 -28.76 7.91
N ILE A 163 9.59 -27.70 8.12
CA ILE A 163 8.40 -27.75 9.02
C ILE A 163 7.24 -28.52 8.38
N VAL A 164 7.14 -28.51 7.05
CA VAL A 164 6.03 -29.12 6.30
C VAL A 164 6.29 -30.61 5.97
N LYS A 165 7.55 -31.04 6.01
CA LYS A 165 7.91 -32.47 5.96
C LYS A 165 7.55 -33.16 7.26
#